data_38b6a11da4e4ba72e28a7e72ce42e14c
#
_entry.id   38b6a11da4e4ba72e28a7e72ce42e14c
#
_cell.length_a   1.000
_cell.length_b   1.000
_cell.length_c   1.000
_cell.angle_alpha   90.00
_cell.angle_beta   90.00
_cell.angle_gamma   90.00
#
_symmetry.space_group_name_H-M   'P 1'
#
loop_
_entity.id
_entity.type
_entity.pdbx_description
1 polymer ?
#
loop_
_entity_poly.entity_id
_entity_poly.type
_entity_poly.pdbx_seq_one_letter_code
_entity_poly.pdbx_strand_id
1 'polypeptide(L)'
;TLIQNNESVNMIVSRDPDFLRNRGEKVKGLLQKAGLGALPVLVDECSSNIWQRDLCNDTCYKAAWLFKNLLENEEALQGIAYFSVNDRLDEVFPARETYHGGFGLFTMNGIPKAVCTALRLLGRMGSRLVKRGDGYFISTEPEKNQSQIYLYNYVHYDMLYRYRHAVNISPILNTR
;
A
#
# COMPACT_ATOMS: atom_id res chain seq x y z
N THR A 1 5.85 0.14 11.50
CA THR A 1 6.71 -0.48 12.53
C THR A 1 6.22 -0.04 13.91
N LEU A 2 6.01 -0.98 14.82
CA LEU A 2 5.74 -0.71 16.23
C LEU A 2 7.06 -0.59 16.96
N ILE A 3 7.25 0.51 17.69
CA ILE A 3 8.34 0.68 18.64
C ILE A 3 7.72 0.78 20.01
N GLN A 4 8.04 -0.18 20.87
CA GLN A 4 7.58 -0.21 22.25
C GLN A 4 8.68 0.32 23.15
N ASN A 5 8.41 1.42 23.83
CA ASN A 5 9.20 1.92 24.95
C ASN A 5 8.50 1.51 26.25
N ASN A 6 9.20 1.55 27.38
CA ASN A 6 8.66 1.10 28.68
C ASN A 6 7.36 1.79 29.13
N GLU A 7 6.96 2.88 28.48
CA GLU A 7 5.77 3.67 28.86
C GLU A 7 4.78 3.92 27.70
N SER A 8 5.14 3.64 26.44
CA SER A 8 4.25 3.88 25.30
C SER A 8 4.56 3.00 24.11
N VAL A 9 3.53 2.68 23.35
CA VAL A 9 3.66 2.06 22.02
C VAL A 9 3.53 3.15 20.97
N ASN A 10 4.59 3.40 20.22
CA ASN A 10 4.60 4.35 19.13
C ASN A 10 4.53 3.64 17.78
N MET A 11 3.59 4.05 16.96
CA MET A 11 3.49 3.59 15.58
C MET A 11 4.37 4.46 14.70
N ILE A 12 5.31 3.83 13.99
CA ILE A 12 6.23 4.52 13.09
C ILE A 12 6.07 3.97 11.68
N VAL A 13 5.81 4.86 10.73
CA VAL A 13 5.89 4.53 9.30
C VAL A 13 7.37 4.46 8.92
N SER A 14 7.75 3.43 8.19
CA SER A 14 9.11 3.30 7.67
C SER A 14 9.46 4.51 6.78
N ARG A 15 10.69 5.00 6.87
CA ARG A 15 11.21 6.00 5.93
C ARG A 15 11.68 5.39 4.61
N ASP A 16 11.78 4.07 4.58
CA ASP A 16 12.20 3.32 3.40
C ASP A 16 11.01 3.16 2.44
N PRO A 17 11.04 3.75 1.24
CA PRO A 17 9.98 3.60 0.24
C PRO A 17 9.86 2.16 -0.28
N ASP A 18 10.90 1.36 -0.16
CA ASP A 18 10.98 -0.03 -0.59
C ASP A 18 10.83 -1.04 0.56
N PHE A 19 10.28 -0.60 1.69
CA PHE A 19 10.17 -1.40 2.91
C PHE A 19 9.60 -2.81 2.66
N LEU A 20 8.53 -2.95 1.87
CA LEU A 20 7.92 -4.26 1.61
C LEU A 20 8.84 -5.15 0.79
N ARG A 21 9.50 -4.61 -0.25
CA ARG A 21 10.49 -5.33 -1.04
C ARG A 21 11.63 -5.83 -0.17
N ASN A 22 12.26 -4.93 0.57
CA ASN A 22 13.40 -5.25 1.43
C ASN A 22 13.05 -6.31 2.50
N ARG A 23 11.81 -6.29 3.00
CA ARG A 23 11.31 -7.32 3.91
C ARG A 23 11.07 -8.66 3.23
N GLY A 24 10.46 -8.65 2.04
CA GLY A 24 10.27 -9.85 1.23
C GLY A 24 11.59 -10.54 0.87
N GLU A 25 12.56 -9.76 0.38
CA GLU A 25 13.91 -10.26 0.06
C GLU A 25 14.62 -10.85 1.29
N LYS A 26 14.51 -10.19 2.45
CA LYS A 26 15.05 -10.71 3.70
C LYS A 26 14.43 -12.06 4.07
N VAL A 27 13.10 -12.20 3.98
CA VAL A 27 12.41 -13.47 4.26
C VAL A 27 12.84 -14.54 3.28
N LYS A 28 12.90 -14.25 1.99
CA LYS A 28 13.41 -15.18 0.96
C LYS A 28 14.83 -15.64 1.25
N GLY A 29 15.71 -14.73 1.63
CA GLY A 29 17.08 -15.08 2.00
C GLY A 29 17.16 -16.02 3.22
N LEU A 30 16.27 -15.85 4.20
CA LEU A 30 16.16 -16.76 5.34
C LEU A 30 15.63 -18.14 4.93
N LEU A 31 14.60 -18.18 4.08
CA LEU A 31 14.06 -19.42 3.54
C LEU A 31 15.10 -20.19 2.72
N GLN A 32 15.87 -19.51 1.90
CA GLN A 32 16.97 -20.14 1.14
C GLN A 32 18.01 -20.78 2.06
N LYS A 33 18.43 -20.06 3.11
CA LYS A 33 19.38 -20.59 4.12
C LYS A 33 18.84 -21.79 4.87
N ALA A 34 17.52 -21.87 5.05
CA ALA A 34 16.84 -23.00 5.70
C ALA A 34 16.54 -24.17 4.74
N GLY A 35 16.94 -24.11 3.45
CA GLY A 35 16.60 -25.12 2.45
C GLY A 35 15.14 -25.08 1.97
N LEU A 36 14.41 -23.99 2.28
CA LEU A 36 12.99 -23.79 1.98
C LEU A 36 12.75 -22.72 0.88
N GLY A 37 13.76 -22.47 0.05
CA GLY A 37 13.75 -21.40 -0.95
C GLY A 37 12.64 -21.50 -2.02
N ALA A 38 12.01 -22.66 -2.19
CA ALA A 38 10.89 -22.87 -3.10
C ALA A 38 9.54 -22.36 -2.53
N LEU A 39 9.46 -22.05 -1.24
CA LEU A 39 8.21 -21.58 -0.65
C LEU A 39 7.89 -20.15 -1.08
N PRO A 40 6.63 -19.87 -1.41
CA PRO A 40 6.18 -18.50 -1.71
C PRO A 40 6.16 -17.64 -0.44
N VAL A 41 6.44 -16.35 -0.62
CA VAL A 41 6.30 -15.35 0.45
C VAL A 41 5.02 -14.56 0.18
N LEU A 42 4.08 -14.64 1.10
CA LEU A 42 2.79 -13.96 1.03
C LEU A 42 2.68 -12.96 2.18
N VAL A 43 2.07 -11.81 1.90
CA VAL A 43 1.66 -10.85 2.93
C VAL A 43 0.14 -10.89 2.98
N ASP A 44 -0.39 -11.44 4.04
CA ASP A 44 -1.82 -11.74 4.21
C ASP A 44 -2.64 -10.57 4.76
N GLU A 45 -1.97 -9.53 5.25
CA GLU A 45 -2.59 -8.30 5.75
C GLU A 45 -1.68 -7.11 5.47
N CYS A 46 -2.01 -6.33 4.45
CA CYS A 46 -1.14 -5.25 3.99
C CYS A 46 -1.87 -3.92 3.78
N SER A 47 -1.32 -2.87 4.39
CA SER A 47 -1.73 -1.48 4.19
C SER A 47 -0.50 -0.57 4.21
N SER A 48 -0.63 0.68 3.77
CA SER A 48 0.48 1.66 3.78
C SER A 48 0.94 2.03 5.20
N ASN A 49 0.06 1.85 6.17
CA ASN A 49 0.30 2.08 7.59
C ASN A 49 -0.73 1.29 8.42
N ILE A 50 -0.63 1.36 9.73
CA ILE A 50 -1.55 0.73 10.68
C ILE A 50 -2.45 1.75 11.40
N TRP A 51 -2.57 2.97 10.86
CA TRP A 51 -3.34 4.05 11.47
C TRP A 51 -4.68 4.23 10.76
N GLN A 52 -5.78 3.94 11.44
CA GLN A 52 -7.14 3.94 10.90
C GLN A 52 -7.74 5.35 10.71
N ARG A 53 -6.99 6.38 11.01
CA ARG A 53 -7.37 7.79 10.86
C ARG A 53 -6.34 8.58 10.02
N ASP A 54 -5.59 7.89 9.18
CA ASP A 54 -4.70 8.54 8.24
C ASP A 54 -5.46 8.94 6.97
N LEU A 55 -5.77 10.22 6.83
CA LEU A 55 -6.52 10.75 5.69
C LEU A 55 -5.88 10.43 4.33
N CYS A 56 -4.59 10.09 4.29
CA CYS A 56 -3.95 9.58 3.07
C CYS A 56 -4.61 8.30 2.55
N ASN A 57 -5.25 7.52 3.42
CA ASN A 57 -5.99 6.31 3.01
C ASN A 57 -7.19 6.61 2.12
N ASP A 58 -7.75 7.83 2.17
CA ASP A 58 -8.91 8.24 1.36
C ASP A 58 -8.53 8.93 0.06
N THR A 59 -7.24 9.12 -0.20
CA THR A 59 -6.73 9.90 -1.34
C THR A 59 -6.11 9.02 -2.42
N CYS A 60 -5.76 9.65 -3.55
CA CYS A 60 -5.00 9.01 -4.64
C CYS A 60 -3.58 8.56 -4.21
N TYR A 61 -3.04 9.09 -3.12
CA TYR A 61 -1.79 8.59 -2.53
C TYR A 61 -1.85 7.08 -2.26
N LYS A 62 -2.97 6.61 -1.68
CA LYS A 62 -3.16 5.18 -1.39
C LYS A 62 -3.20 4.33 -2.65
N ALA A 63 -3.79 4.85 -3.72
CA ALA A 63 -3.81 4.20 -5.02
C ALA A 63 -2.40 4.09 -5.62
N ALA A 64 -1.62 5.17 -5.60
CA ALA A 64 -0.24 5.17 -6.08
C ALA A 64 0.66 4.24 -5.24
N TRP A 65 0.49 4.23 -3.92
CA TRP A 65 1.16 3.28 -3.02
C TRP A 65 0.87 1.83 -3.40
N LEU A 66 -0.40 1.52 -3.72
CA LEU A 66 -0.80 0.17 -4.11
C LEU A 66 -0.14 -0.24 -5.43
N PHE A 67 -0.18 0.64 -6.45
CA PHE A 67 0.48 0.38 -7.73
C PHE A 67 1.96 0.08 -7.54
N LYS A 68 2.69 0.97 -6.86
CA LYS A 68 4.11 0.76 -6.55
C LYS A 68 4.35 -0.61 -5.93
N ASN A 69 3.65 -0.91 -4.85
CA ASN A 69 3.95 -2.10 -4.06
C ASN A 69 3.50 -3.40 -4.72
N LEU A 70 2.46 -3.40 -5.56
CA LEU A 70 2.06 -4.59 -6.31
C LEU A 70 2.91 -4.80 -7.57
N LEU A 71 3.25 -3.72 -8.29
CA LEU A 71 3.95 -3.83 -9.57
C LEU A 71 5.47 -3.96 -9.43
N GLU A 72 6.04 -3.48 -8.32
CA GLU A 72 7.49 -3.50 -8.12
C GLU A 72 7.98 -4.65 -7.24
N ASN A 73 7.11 -5.34 -6.52
CA ASN A 73 7.48 -6.34 -5.53
C ASN A 73 7.22 -7.81 -5.94
N GLU A 74 6.82 -8.08 -7.18
CA GLU A 74 6.47 -9.42 -7.64
C GLU A 74 7.59 -10.46 -7.49
N GLU A 75 8.85 -10.02 -7.56
CA GLU A 75 10.00 -10.90 -7.34
C GLU A 75 10.24 -11.20 -5.86
N ALA A 76 9.95 -10.25 -4.97
CA ALA A 76 10.14 -10.38 -3.53
C ALA A 76 8.95 -11.04 -2.83
N LEU A 77 7.73 -10.80 -3.34
CA LEU A 77 6.47 -11.25 -2.76
C LEU A 77 5.59 -11.88 -3.83
N GLN A 78 5.12 -13.10 -3.61
CA GLN A 78 4.24 -13.81 -4.54
C GLN A 78 2.76 -13.49 -4.34
N GLY A 79 2.41 -12.77 -3.28
CA GLY A 79 1.05 -12.28 -3.07
C GLY A 79 0.99 -11.26 -1.94
N ILE A 80 0.07 -10.32 -2.11
CA ILE A 80 -0.25 -9.29 -1.13
C ILE A 80 -1.77 -9.21 -1.03
N ALA A 81 -2.31 -9.47 0.16
CA ALA A 81 -3.70 -9.23 0.47
C ALA A 81 -3.87 -7.83 1.07
N TYR A 82 -4.66 -7.01 0.39
CA TYR A 82 -4.93 -5.65 0.85
C TYR A 82 -5.86 -5.65 2.07
N PHE A 83 -5.50 -4.94 3.11
CA PHE A 83 -6.34 -4.70 4.27
C PHE A 83 -6.90 -3.26 4.23
N SER A 84 -8.20 -3.07 4.10
CA SER A 84 -9.30 -4.04 4.22
C SER A 84 -10.34 -3.80 3.11
N VAL A 85 -11.44 -4.58 3.11
CA VAL A 85 -12.50 -4.41 2.10
C VAL A 85 -13.28 -3.11 2.32
N ASN A 86 -13.64 -2.80 3.55
CA ASN A 86 -14.39 -1.58 3.87
C ASN A 86 -13.96 -0.97 5.21
N ASP A 87 -14.41 0.26 5.45
CA ASP A 87 -14.11 1.02 6.67
C ASP A 87 -14.92 0.59 7.90
N ARG A 88 -15.69 -0.47 7.83
CA ARG A 88 -16.45 -0.99 8.99
C ARG A 88 -15.58 -1.70 10.02
N LEU A 89 -14.40 -2.18 9.61
CA LEU A 89 -13.40 -2.76 10.50
C LEU A 89 -12.64 -1.63 11.19
N ASP A 90 -13.31 -0.93 12.08
CA ASP A 90 -12.77 0.17 12.83
C ASP A 90 -12.55 -0.25 14.27
N GLU A 91 -11.30 -0.42 14.67
CA GLU A 91 -10.88 -0.76 16.03
C GLU A 91 -10.81 0.47 16.94
N VAL A 92 -10.99 1.66 16.34
CA VAL A 92 -11.06 2.94 17.03
C VAL A 92 -12.54 3.33 17.18
N PHE A 93 -12.84 4.47 17.79
CA PHE A 93 -14.20 4.97 17.88
C PHE A 93 -14.84 5.13 16.50
N PRO A 94 -16.13 4.77 16.33
CA PRO A 94 -16.83 4.92 15.07
C PRO A 94 -16.67 6.34 14.51
N ALA A 95 -16.25 6.42 13.25
CA ALA A 95 -16.17 7.71 12.58
C ALA A 95 -17.57 8.19 12.20
N ARG A 96 -17.76 9.51 12.25
CA ARG A 96 -19.00 10.17 11.80
C ARG A 96 -18.93 10.56 10.35
N GLU A 97 -17.72 10.81 9.88
CA GLU A 97 -17.43 11.27 8.52
C GLU A 97 -17.33 10.10 7.55
N THR A 98 -17.80 10.30 6.32
CA THR A 98 -17.70 9.31 5.23
C THR A 98 -16.26 9.00 4.87
N TYR A 99 -15.40 10.03 4.85
CA TYR A 99 -13.96 9.94 4.61
C TYR A 99 -13.23 10.31 5.91
N HIS A 100 -12.69 9.32 6.57
CA HIS A 100 -12.08 9.48 7.89
C HIS A 100 -10.71 8.81 8.03
N GLY A 101 -10.14 8.39 6.88
CA GLY A 101 -8.83 7.74 6.86
C GLY A 101 -8.85 6.26 7.20
N GLY A 102 -9.98 5.58 7.08
CA GLY A 102 -10.09 4.13 7.26
C GLY A 102 -9.31 3.35 6.20
N PHE A 103 -9.07 2.06 6.44
CA PHE A 103 -8.27 1.20 5.54
C PHE A 103 -9.03 0.70 4.31
N GLY A 104 -10.35 0.79 4.31
CA GLY A 104 -11.21 0.13 3.34
C GLY A 104 -10.95 0.49 1.88
N LEU A 105 -11.24 -0.45 0.98
CA LEU A 105 -11.45 -0.17 -0.44
C LEU A 105 -12.70 0.68 -0.64
N PHE A 106 -13.65 0.51 0.24
CA PHE A 106 -14.93 1.23 0.28
C PHE A 106 -15.08 1.96 1.62
N THR A 107 -15.74 3.11 1.57
CA THR A 107 -16.19 3.77 2.80
C THR A 107 -17.23 2.92 3.53
N MET A 108 -17.59 3.30 4.76
CA MET A 108 -18.67 2.64 5.52
C MET A 108 -20.00 2.60 4.76
N ASN A 109 -20.23 3.57 3.88
CA ASN A 109 -21.46 3.71 3.08
C ASN A 109 -21.35 3.03 1.70
N GLY A 110 -20.28 2.27 1.45
CA GLY A 110 -20.09 1.53 0.20
C GLY A 110 -19.57 2.38 -0.97
N ILE A 111 -19.08 3.59 -0.73
CA ILE A 111 -18.49 4.43 -1.78
C ILE A 111 -17.08 3.93 -2.08
N PRO A 112 -16.73 3.60 -3.34
CA PRO A 112 -15.40 3.14 -3.69
C PRO A 112 -14.39 4.29 -3.54
N LYS A 113 -13.26 4.01 -2.89
CA LYS A 113 -12.13 4.93 -2.75
C LYS A 113 -11.17 4.81 -3.94
N ALA A 114 -10.23 5.72 -4.06
CA ALA A 114 -9.22 5.72 -5.12
C ALA A 114 -8.45 4.39 -5.20
N VAL A 115 -8.13 3.78 -4.07
CA VAL A 115 -7.47 2.48 -3.99
C VAL A 115 -8.31 1.33 -4.56
N CYS A 116 -9.63 1.38 -4.45
CA CYS A 116 -10.54 0.41 -5.09
C CYS A 116 -10.45 0.52 -6.61
N THR A 117 -10.40 1.74 -7.14
CA THR A 117 -10.21 1.97 -8.58
C THR A 117 -8.86 1.43 -9.04
N ALA A 118 -7.79 1.63 -8.27
CA ALA A 118 -6.47 1.09 -8.57
C ALA A 118 -6.49 -0.45 -8.66
N LEU A 119 -7.10 -1.14 -7.69
CA LEU A 119 -7.27 -2.60 -7.75
C LEU A 119 -8.06 -3.07 -8.97
N ARG A 120 -9.13 -2.36 -9.32
CA ARG A 120 -9.91 -2.68 -10.54
C ARG A 120 -9.11 -2.52 -11.83
N LEU A 121 -8.22 -1.53 -11.89
CA LEU A 121 -7.30 -1.35 -13.00
C LEU A 121 -6.26 -2.48 -13.04
N LEU A 122 -5.65 -2.82 -11.91
CA LEU A 122 -4.70 -3.93 -11.78
C LEU A 122 -5.34 -5.27 -12.18
N GLY A 123 -6.61 -5.49 -11.87
CA GLY A 123 -7.36 -6.67 -12.32
C GLY A 123 -7.55 -6.80 -13.84
N ARG A 124 -7.19 -5.77 -14.61
CA ARG A 124 -7.17 -5.79 -16.08
C ARG A 124 -5.77 -6.00 -16.65
N MET A 125 -4.77 -6.18 -15.78
CA MET A 125 -3.39 -6.36 -16.19
C MET A 125 -3.27 -7.62 -17.06
N GLY A 126 -2.54 -7.50 -18.16
CA GLY A 126 -2.26 -8.64 -19.04
C GLY A 126 -1.30 -9.63 -18.37
N SER A 127 -1.37 -10.87 -18.85
CA SER A 127 -0.62 -12.00 -18.28
C SER A 127 0.89 -11.93 -18.53
N ARG A 128 1.36 -11.08 -19.44
CA ARG A 128 2.76 -10.97 -19.83
C ARG A 128 3.30 -9.57 -19.58
N LEU A 129 4.35 -9.47 -18.76
CA LEU A 129 5.13 -8.24 -18.59
C LEU A 129 5.92 -7.95 -19.88
N VAL A 130 5.81 -6.72 -20.39
CA VAL A 130 6.60 -6.22 -21.53
C VAL A 130 7.75 -5.37 -21.04
N LYS A 131 7.46 -4.40 -20.17
CA LYS A 131 8.46 -3.49 -19.61
C LYS A 131 7.96 -2.86 -18.31
N ARG A 132 8.88 -2.58 -17.41
CA ARG A 132 8.63 -1.79 -16.21
C ARG A 132 9.76 -0.81 -15.92
N GLY A 133 9.49 0.20 -15.12
CA GLY A 133 10.44 1.18 -14.62
C GLY A 133 9.83 2.04 -13.55
N ASP A 134 10.56 3.07 -13.14
CA ASP A 134 10.07 3.99 -12.13
C ASP A 134 8.79 4.69 -12.61
N GLY A 135 7.70 4.47 -11.90
CA GLY A 135 6.40 5.06 -12.19
C GLY A 135 5.65 4.49 -13.42
N TYR A 136 6.11 3.39 -14.02
CA TYR A 136 5.36 2.76 -15.10
C TYR A 136 5.49 1.23 -15.16
N PHE A 137 4.45 0.60 -15.70
CA PHE A 137 4.38 -0.83 -15.96
C PHE A 137 3.60 -1.07 -17.25
N ILE A 138 4.14 -1.92 -18.13
CA ILE A 138 3.51 -2.26 -19.42
C ILE A 138 3.31 -3.76 -19.47
N SER A 139 2.08 -4.19 -19.64
CA SER A 139 1.72 -5.59 -19.82
C SER A 139 0.95 -5.81 -21.12
N THR A 140 0.91 -7.05 -21.58
CA THR A 140 0.11 -7.46 -22.73
C THR A 140 -0.66 -8.74 -22.42
N GLU A 141 -1.83 -8.85 -23.00
CA GLU A 141 -2.64 -10.06 -23.06
C GLU A 141 -2.69 -10.54 -24.52
N PRO A 142 -1.78 -11.43 -24.91
CA PRO A 142 -1.64 -11.81 -26.32
C PRO A 142 -2.91 -12.44 -26.91
N GLU A 143 -3.62 -13.25 -26.12
CA GLU A 143 -4.84 -13.91 -26.56
C GLU A 143 -5.96 -12.94 -26.92
N LYS A 144 -5.97 -11.77 -26.30
CA LYS A 144 -6.94 -10.70 -26.54
C LYS A 144 -6.43 -9.59 -27.45
N ASN A 145 -5.17 -9.69 -27.90
CA ASN A 145 -4.47 -8.64 -28.65
C ASN A 145 -4.57 -7.26 -27.95
N GLN A 146 -4.36 -7.26 -26.64
CA GLN A 146 -4.47 -6.06 -25.79
C GLN A 146 -3.15 -5.76 -25.10
N SER A 147 -2.85 -4.48 -24.96
CA SER A 147 -1.74 -3.99 -24.16
C SER A 147 -2.25 -2.96 -23.14
N GLN A 148 -1.69 -3.00 -21.94
CA GLN A 148 -2.04 -2.10 -20.86
C GLN A 148 -0.78 -1.34 -20.44
N ILE A 149 -0.95 -0.05 -20.27
CA ILE A 149 0.10 0.85 -19.75
C ILE A 149 -0.42 1.44 -18.44
N TYR A 150 0.30 1.19 -17.36
CA TYR A 150 0.03 1.75 -16.05
C TYR A 150 1.07 2.81 -15.75
N LEU A 151 0.59 4.01 -15.46
CA LEU A 151 1.42 5.14 -15.03
C LEU A 151 1.00 5.53 -13.62
N TYR A 152 1.97 5.70 -12.74
CA TYR A 152 1.73 6.11 -11.37
C TYR A 152 2.87 7.01 -10.88
N ASN A 153 2.52 7.98 -10.07
CA ASN A 153 3.48 8.84 -9.39
C ASN A 153 3.33 8.64 -7.89
N TYR A 154 4.28 7.94 -7.30
CA TYR A 154 4.33 7.70 -5.86
C TYR A 154 5.46 8.47 -5.23
N VAL A 155 5.11 9.29 -4.23
CA VAL A 155 6.07 9.97 -3.37
C VAL A 155 5.91 9.44 -1.96
N HIS A 156 6.97 8.88 -1.41
CA HIS A 156 6.94 8.34 -0.06
C HIS A 156 6.95 9.47 0.95
N TYR A 157 5.94 9.51 1.82
CA TYR A 157 5.89 10.48 2.89
C TYR A 157 6.76 10.05 4.07
N ASP A 158 7.60 10.95 4.53
CA ASP A 158 8.39 10.73 5.72
C ASP A 158 7.51 10.73 7.00
N MET A 159 8.13 10.32 8.09
CA MET A 159 7.48 10.28 9.40
C MET A 159 7.03 11.65 9.90
N LEU A 160 7.81 12.69 9.60
CA LEU A 160 7.50 14.02 10.07
C LEU A 160 6.23 14.56 9.43
N TYR A 161 6.05 14.31 8.13
CA TYR A 161 4.82 14.64 7.43
C TYR A 161 3.63 13.92 8.05
N ARG A 162 3.71 12.60 8.22
CA ARG A 162 2.61 11.80 8.77
C ARG A 162 2.29 12.15 10.21
N TYR A 163 3.30 12.40 11.02
CA TYR A 163 3.11 12.83 12.39
C TYR A 163 2.38 14.18 12.47
N ARG A 164 2.81 15.16 11.69
CA ARG A 164 2.18 16.48 11.63
C ARG A 164 0.77 16.42 11.08
N HIS A 165 0.54 15.59 10.09
CA HIS A 165 -0.77 15.37 9.51
C HIS A 165 -1.76 14.76 10.51
N ALA A 166 -1.33 13.81 11.31
CA ALA A 166 -2.17 13.20 12.35
C ALA A 166 -2.51 14.17 13.49
N VAL A 167 -1.63 15.14 13.75
CA VAL A 167 -1.77 16.09 14.87
C VAL A 167 -2.32 17.44 14.40
N ASN A 168 -1.84 17.98 13.27
CA ASN A 168 -2.26 19.28 12.74
C ASN A 168 -1.80 19.47 11.29
N ILE A 169 -2.73 19.54 10.36
CA ILE A 169 -2.48 19.75 8.92
C ILE A 169 -1.98 21.17 8.60
N SER A 170 -2.35 22.16 9.40
CA SER A 170 -2.09 23.60 9.13
C SER A 170 -0.61 23.92 8.87
N PRO A 171 0.38 23.37 9.57
CA PRO A 171 1.78 23.64 9.28
C PRO A 171 2.28 23.12 7.93
N ILE A 172 1.64 22.09 7.38
CA ILE A 172 2.04 21.46 6.10
C ILE A 172 1.56 22.29 4.92
N LEU A 173 0.38 22.90 5.03
CA LEU A 173 -0.19 23.76 4.00
C LEU A 173 0.58 25.08 3.85
N ASN A 174 1.29 25.52 4.89
CA ASN A 174 2.04 26.76 4.94
C ASN A 174 3.52 26.64 4.55
N THR A 175 3.98 25.46 4.18
CA THR A 175 5.39 25.18 3.79
C THR A 175 5.60 25.09 2.28
N ARG A 176 4.67 25.65 1.49
CA ARG A 176 4.81 25.81 0.04
C ARG A 176 5.36 27.16 -0.31
#